data_4ada20cb1d86267030b896b2b676fbf8
#
_entry.id   4ada20cb1d86267030b896b2b676fbf8
#
_cell.length_a   1.000
_cell.length_b   1.000
_cell.length_c   1.000
_cell.angle_alpha   90.00
_cell.angle_beta   90.00
_cell.angle_gamma   90.00
#
_symmetry.space_group_name_H-M   'P 1'
#
loop_
_entity.id
_entity.type
_entity.pdbx_description
1 polymer ?
#
loop_
_entity_poly.entity_id
_entity_poly.type
_entity_poly.pdbx_seq_one_letter_code
_entity_poly.pdbx_strand_id
1 'polypeptide(L)'
;MNRLNDYDLVPVIRSLQCPVLGVCLGMQLLFEWSAEGGTTSLGLIPGRIEALTARADFPVPHMGWNTTTPQRDDPLLDGLSHDDWFYFVHSFAAPLSAENTLASTQYGSEFSSVVRHTNFWGVQFHPERSGKSGARLLSNFLKLRS
;
A
#
# COMPACT_ATOMS: atom_id res chain seq x y z
N MET A 1 -12.30 9.76 0.18
CA MET A 1 -13.64 9.11 0.07
C MET A 1 -14.69 10.04 -0.54
N ASN A 2 -14.85 11.30 -0.08
CA ASN A 2 -15.93 12.18 -0.57
C ASN A 2 -15.98 12.25 -2.10
N ARG A 3 -14.86 12.53 -2.78
CA ARG A 3 -14.83 12.59 -4.26
C ARG A 3 -15.22 11.28 -4.94
N LEU A 4 -14.89 10.12 -4.35
CA LEU A 4 -15.32 8.83 -4.91
C LEU A 4 -16.86 8.64 -4.78
N ASN A 5 -17.43 9.11 -3.68
CA ASN A 5 -18.87 9.09 -3.48
C ASN A 5 -19.58 10.10 -4.40
N ASP A 6 -19.03 11.31 -4.54
CA ASP A 6 -19.60 12.38 -5.40
C ASP A 6 -19.72 11.96 -6.87
N TYR A 7 -18.85 11.04 -7.32
CA TYR A 7 -18.85 10.52 -8.69
C TYR A 7 -19.36 9.08 -8.81
N ASP A 8 -19.99 8.52 -7.77
CA ASP A 8 -20.50 7.15 -7.73
C ASP A 8 -19.47 6.07 -8.10
N LEU A 9 -18.19 6.32 -7.79
CA LEU A 9 -17.09 5.41 -8.14
C LEU A 9 -16.93 4.24 -7.17
N VAL A 10 -17.44 4.33 -5.95
CA VAL A 10 -17.30 3.27 -4.94
C VAL A 10 -17.89 1.93 -5.41
N PRO A 11 -19.12 1.86 -5.91
CA PRO A 11 -19.67 0.61 -6.44
C PRO A 11 -18.88 0.09 -7.64
N VAL A 12 -18.42 0.98 -8.52
CA VAL A 12 -17.64 0.63 -9.71
C VAL A 12 -16.33 -0.03 -9.30
N ILE A 13 -15.55 0.61 -8.38
CA ILE A 13 -14.27 0.06 -7.91
C ILE A 13 -14.47 -1.30 -7.26
N ARG A 14 -15.51 -1.45 -6.42
CA ARG A 14 -15.83 -2.71 -5.75
C ARG A 14 -16.21 -3.85 -6.70
N SER A 15 -16.72 -3.53 -7.88
CA SER A 15 -17.12 -4.51 -8.89
C SER A 15 -16.00 -4.94 -9.84
N LEU A 16 -14.81 -4.32 -9.77
CA LEU A 16 -13.71 -4.64 -10.66
C LEU A 16 -13.21 -6.08 -10.44
N GLN A 17 -13.04 -6.81 -11.53
CA GLN A 17 -12.50 -8.17 -11.55
C GLN A 17 -11.06 -8.21 -12.09
N CYS A 18 -10.61 -7.16 -12.77
CA CYS A 18 -9.24 -7.03 -13.22
C CYS A 18 -8.30 -6.70 -12.05
N PRO A 19 -6.98 -6.93 -12.16
CA PRO A 19 -6.00 -6.46 -11.19
C PRO A 19 -6.10 -4.95 -10.98
N VAL A 20 -6.10 -4.54 -9.72
CA VAL A 20 -6.14 -3.13 -9.29
C VAL A 20 -4.97 -2.85 -8.37
N LEU A 21 -4.23 -1.78 -8.61
CA LEU A 21 -3.13 -1.32 -7.77
C LEU A 21 -3.47 0.03 -7.11
N GLY A 22 -3.59 0.03 -5.79
CA GLY A 22 -3.66 1.25 -4.99
C GLY A 22 -2.27 1.75 -4.63
N VAL A 23 -1.95 3.00 -4.94
CA VAL A 23 -0.66 3.63 -4.63
C VAL A 23 -0.85 4.65 -3.52
N CYS A 24 -0.04 4.58 -2.46
CA CYS A 24 -0.04 5.47 -1.30
C CYS A 24 -1.45 5.63 -0.70
N LEU A 25 -2.09 6.79 -0.84
CA LEU A 25 -3.49 6.99 -0.44
C LEU A 25 -4.44 5.97 -1.10
N GLY A 26 -4.18 5.58 -2.35
CA GLY A 26 -4.96 4.56 -3.06
C GLY A 26 -4.92 3.20 -2.35
N MET A 27 -3.75 2.80 -1.82
CA MET A 27 -3.65 1.60 -0.97
C MET A 27 -4.49 1.75 0.31
N GLN A 28 -4.37 2.88 1.00
CA GLN A 28 -5.07 3.12 2.26
C GLN A 28 -6.60 3.11 2.07
N LEU A 29 -7.09 3.60 0.95
CA LEU A 29 -8.52 3.58 0.61
C LEU A 29 -9.07 2.17 0.39
N LEU A 30 -8.23 1.16 0.09
CA LEU A 30 -8.70 -0.23 -0.07
C LEU A 30 -9.17 -0.84 1.26
N PHE A 31 -8.71 -0.36 2.41
CA PHE A 31 -9.07 -0.88 3.73
C PHE A 31 -10.51 -0.50 4.14
N GLU A 32 -10.96 -1.02 5.29
CA GLU A 32 -12.31 -0.75 5.80
C GLU A 32 -12.44 0.65 6.39
N TRP A 33 -11.37 1.13 7.07
CA TRP A 33 -11.38 2.40 7.79
C TRP A 33 -9.99 3.03 7.84
N SER A 34 -9.93 4.35 7.91
CA SER A 34 -8.70 5.11 8.09
C SER A 34 -8.80 6.10 9.24
N ALA A 35 -7.76 6.14 10.07
CA ALA A 35 -7.58 7.17 11.10
C ALA A 35 -7.36 8.56 10.47
N GLU A 36 -6.92 8.64 9.21
CA GLU A 36 -6.88 9.89 8.48
C GLU A 36 -8.30 10.38 8.20
N GLY A 37 -8.69 11.41 8.95
CA GLY A 37 -10.05 11.96 8.90
C GLY A 37 -11.14 11.09 9.51
N GLY A 38 -10.81 9.99 10.20
CA GLY A 38 -11.77 9.13 10.87
C GLY A 38 -12.83 8.55 9.93
N THR A 39 -12.43 8.06 8.77
CA THR A 39 -13.36 7.80 7.65
C THR A 39 -13.47 6.32 7.31
N THR A 40 -14.70 5.88 6.99
CA THR A 40 -14.93 4.58 6.34
C THR A 40 -14.45 4.64 4.90
N SER A 41 -13.73 3.60 4.46
CA SER A 41 -13.10 3.53 3.15
C SER A 41 -13.78 2.47 2.26
N LEU A 42 -13.05 1.89 1.29
CA LEU A 42 -13.65 0.98 0.30
C LEU A 42 -14.01 -0.40 0.87
N GLY A 43 -13.37 -0.85 1.96
CA GLY A 43 -13.65 -2.15 2.59
C GLY A 43 -13.34 -3.34 1.69
N LEU A 44 -12.32 -3.24 0.85
CA LEU A 44 -11.86 -4.29 -0.05
C LEU A 44 -10.76 -5.15 0.59
N ILE A 45 -10.02 -4.59 1.53
CA ILE A 45 -9.02 -5.28 2.35
C ILE A 45 -9.47 -5.17 3.80
N PRO A 46 -9.61 -6.28 4.54
CA PRO A 46 -9.92 -6.25 5.96
C PRO A 46 -8.87 -5.49 6.77
N GLY A 47 -9.31 -4.68 7.73
CA GLY A 47 -8.44 -3.96 8.64
C GLY A 47 -8.56 -2.45 8.54
N ARG A 48 -7.64 -1.77 9.24
CA ARG A 48 -7.70 -0.32 9.46
C ARG A 48 -6.34 0.31 9.18
N ILE A 49 -6.36 1.52 8.68
CA ILE A 49 -5.17 2.37 8.57
C ILE A 49 -5.01 3.16 9.86
N GLU A 50 -3.82 3.14 10.43
CA GLU A 50 -3.49 3.78 11.70
C GLU A 50 -2.46 4.89 11.53
N ALA A 51 -2.44 5.86 12.45
CA ALA A 51 -1.43 6.90 12.47
C ALA A 51 -0.06 6.33 12.89
N LEU A 52 0.99 6.73 12.20
CA LEU A 52 2.36 6.48 12.65
C LEU A 52 2.65 7.23 13.94
N THR A 53 3.39 6.61 14.86
CA THR A 53 3.82 7.25 16.10
C THR A 53 5.18 7.92 15.89
N ALA A 54 5.22 9.24 16.00
CA ALA A 54 6.47 9.99 15.93
C ALA A 54 7.39 9.62 17.10
N ARG A 55 8.70 9.47 16.80
CA ARG A 55 9.79 9.27 17.77
C ARG A 55 10.96 10.16 17.37
N ALA A 56 11.93 10.35 18.28
CA ALA A 56 13.07 11.23 18.03
C ALA A 56 13.82 10.92 16.71
N ASP A 57 14.03 9.62 16.43
CA ASP A 57 14.74 9.17 15.24
C ASP A 57 13.80 8.83 14.06
N PHE A 58 12.49 8.89 14.26
CA PHE A 58 11.46 8.55 13.28
C PHE A 58 10.38 9.62 13.25
N PRO A 59 10.66 10.79 12.66
CA PRO A 59 9.67 11.86 12.55
C PRO A 59 8.48 11.44 11.64
N VAL A 60 7.32 12.03 11.87
CA VAL A 60 6.14 11.86 11.03
C VAL A 60 5.85 13.18 10.32
N PRO A 61 5.67 13.16 9.00
CA PRO A 61 5.55 11.99 8.11
C PRO A 61 6.85 11.21 7.91
N HIS A 62 6.73 9.88 7.69
CA HIS A 62 7.79 9.08 7.09
C HIS A 62 8.01 9.60 5.66
N MET A 63 9.11 10.30 5.43
CA MET A 63 9.43 10.93 4.15
C MET A 63 10.85 10.59 3.75
N GLY A 64 11.01 9.97 2.59
CA GLY A 64 12.31 9.61 2.04
C GLY A 64 12.38 8.18 1.54
N TRP A 65 13.61 7.72 1.33
CA TRP A 65 13.90 6.39 0.83
C TRP A 65 14.00 5.38 1.98
N ASN A 66 13.39 4.23 1.79
CA ASN A 66 13.48 3.11 2.73
C ASN A 66 13.37 1.79 1.96
N THR A 67 13.73 0.69 2.60
CA THR A 67 13.65 -0.65 2.02
C THR A 67 12.34 -1.32 2.41
N THR A 68 11.98 -2.35 1.65
CA THR A 68 10.84 -3.20 1.98
C THR A 68 11.28 -4.67 1.95
N THR A 69 10.82 -5.43 2.93
CA THR A 69 11.17 -6.84 3.11
C THR A 69 10.00 -7.72 2.68
N PRO A 70 10.14 -8.49 1.58
CA PRO A 70 9.12 -9.47 1.20
C PRO A 70 8.82 -10.45 2.33
N GLN A 71 7.55 -10.69 2.61
CA GLN A 71 7.05 -11.63 3.63
C GLN A 71 6.47 -12.90 2.97
N ARG A 72 6.03 -12.79 1.74
CA ARG A 72 5.46 -13.88 0.96
C ARG A 72 5.78 -13.69 -0.52
N ASP A 73 5.82 -14.80 -1.24
CA ASP A 73 5.95 -14.79 -2.70
C ASP A 73 4.67 -14.25 -3.35
N ASP A 74 4.85 -13.32 -4.26
CA ASP A 74 3.77 -12.77 -5.09
C ASP A 74 4.36 -12.27 -6.41
N PRO A 75 3.69 -12.47 -7.55
CA PRO A 75 4.19 -12.02 -8.86
C PRO A 75 4.47 -10.51 -8.93
N LEU A 76 3.79 -9.69 -8.11
CA LEU A 76 4.06 -8.26 -8.01
C LEU A 76 5.50 -7.99 -7.53
N LEU A 77 6.06 -8.87 -6.70
CA LEU A 77 7.38 -8.73 -6.09
C LEU A 77 8.49 -9.45 -6.85
N ASP A 78 8.21 -10.04 -8.00
CA ASP A 78 9.20 -10.79 -8.78
C ASP A 78 10.45 -9.97 -9.10
N GLY A 79 11.62 -10.50 -8.68
CA GLY A 79 12.92 -9.87 -8.85
C GLY A 79 13.16 -8.63 -8.01
N LEU A 80 12.35 -8.41 -6.98
CA LEU A 80 12.57 -7.45 -5.90
C LEU A 80 13.12 -8.19 -4.67
N SER A 81 13.95 -7.50 -3.90
CA SER A 81 14.62 -8.01 -2.71
C SER A 81 14.56 -7.01 -1.56
N HIS A 82 15.08 -7.40 -0.39
CA HIS A 82 15.23 -6.49 0.76
C HIS A 82 16.24 -5.35 0.54
N ASP A 83 17.03 -5.40 -0.54
CA ASP A 83 18.00 -4.34 -0.90
C ASP A 83 17.37 -3.28 -1.82
N ASP A 84 16.14 -3.49 -2.28
CA ASP A 84 15.45 -2.54 -3.13
C ASP A 84 14.90 -1.36 -2.34
N TRP A 85 15.22 -0.14 -2.79
CA TRP A 85 14.81 1.11 -2.16
C TRP A 85 13.59 1.70 -2.85
N PHE A 86 12.65 2.18 -2.02
CA PHE A 86 11.42 2.84 -2.45
C PHE A 86 11.25 4.18 -1.75
N TYR A 87 10.56 5.11 -2.41
CA TYR A 87 10.28 6.43 -1.88
C TYR A 87 8.93 6.47 -1.16
N PHE A 88 8.96 6.87 0.10
CA PHE A 88 7.80 6.99 0.98
C PHE A 88 7.51 8.46 1.30
N VAL A 89 6.22 8.79 1.46
CA VAL A 89 5.75 10.04 2.05
C VAL A 89 4.35 9.81 2.62
N HIS A 90 4.26 9.45 3.90
CA HIS A 90 2.98 9.15 4.56
C HIS A 90 3.05 9.35 6.06
N SER A 91 1.89 9.63 6.68
CA SER A 91 1.71 9.76 8.14
C SER A 91 0.87 8.64 8.73
N PHE A 92 0.25 7.82 7.89
CA PHE A 92 -0.60 6.71 8.25
C PHE A 92 -0.14 5.45 7.53
N ALA A 93 -0.35 4.29 8.13
CA ALA A 93 0.06 3.01 7.56
C ALA A 93 -0.89 1.88 7.98
N ALA A 94 -0.86 0.78 7.21
CA ALA A 94 -1.53 -0.45 7.57
C ALA A 94 -0.67 -1.26 8.54
N PRO A 95 -1.20 -1.73 9.69
CA PRO A 95 -0.54 -2.73 10.51
C PRO A 95 -0.26 -4.02 9.74
N LEU A 96 0.65 -4.84 10.25
CA LEU A 96 0.91 -6.15 9.65
C LEU A 96 -0.34 -7.04 9.74
N SER A 97 -0.59 -7.77 8.68
CA SER A 97 -1.65 -8.78 8.57
C SER A 97 -1.07 -10.06 7.97
N ALA A 98 -1.22 -11.19 8.68
CA ALA A 98 -0.76 -12.48 8.19
C ALA A 98 -1.39 -12.87 6.84
N GLU A 99 -2.61 -12.41 6.57
CA GLU A 99 -3.35 -12.75 5.35
C GLU A 99 -3.04 -11.80 4.19
N ASN A 100 -2.87 -10.51 4.46
CA ASN A 100 -2.85 -9.49 3.41
C ASN A 100 -1.47 -8.86 3.17
N THR A 101 -0.52 -8.91 4.14
CA THR A 101 0.82 -8.33 3.97
C THR A 101 1.66 -9.18 3.03
N LEU A 102 2.14 -8.59 1.95
CA LEU A 102 3.11 -9.19 1.03
C LEU A 102 4.53 -8.76 1.36
N ALA A 103 4.72 -7.51 1.77
CA ALA A 103 6.00 -6.98 2.21
C ALA A 103 5.81 -5.92 3.30
N SER A 104 6.81 -5.80 4.16
CA SER A 104 6.81 -4.87 5.28
C SER A 104 7.99 -3.90 5.23
N THR A 105 7.86 -2.79 5.93
CA THR A 105 8.91 -1.78 6.08
C THR A 105 9.03 -1.39 7.56
N GLN A 106 10.26 -1.23 8.01
CA GLN A 106 10.58 -0.80 9.37
C GLN A 106 10.77 0.73 9.41
N TYR A 107 9.97 1.42 10.23
CA TYR A 107 10.11 2.84 10.51
C TYR A 107 9.57 3.17 11.89
N GLY A 108 10.41 3.10 12.90
CA GLY A 108 10.01 3.18 14.32
C GLY A 108 9.19 1.97 14.78
N SER A 109 8.18 1.59 14.03
CA SER A 109 7.44 0.32 14.08
C SER A 109 7.37 -0.30 12.69
N GLU A 110 7.11 -1.58 12.61
CA GLU A 110 6.94 -2.28 11.35
C GLU A 110 5.50 -2.13 10.83
N PHE A 111 5.35 -1.91 9.53
CA PHE A 111 4.05 -1.75 8.88
C PHE A 111 4.01 -2.45 7.51
N SER A 112 2.81 -2.71 7.01
CA SER A 112 2.60 -3.29 5.69
C SER A 112 2.91 -2.25 4.60
N SER A 113 3.97 -2.47 3.84
CA SER A 113 4.33 -1.60 2.70
C SER A 113 3.79 -2.09 1.37
N VAL A 114 3.51 -3.39 1.26
CA VAL A 114 2.80 -4.00 0.12
C VAL A 114 1.75 -4.97 0.66
N VAL A 115 0.54 -4.85 0.15
CA VAL A 115 -0.60 -5.71 0.54
C VAL A 115 -1.30 -6.28 -0.69
N ARG A 116 -2.02 -7.38 -0.47
CA ARG A 116 -2.92 -7.97 -1.47
C ARG A 116 -4.14 -8.60 -0.81
N HIS A 117 -5.28 -8.40 -1.41
CA HIS A 117 -6.49 -9.18 -1.15
C HIS A 117 -7.24 -9.40 -2.47
N THR A 118 -7.44 -10.68 -2.82
CA THR A 118 -8.04 -11.07 -4.11
C THR A 118 -7.32 -10.45 -5.33
N ASN A 119 -7.99 -9.62 -6.11
CA ASN A 119 -7.48 -8.89 -7.27
C ASN A 119 -7.04 -7.44 -6.96
N PHE A 120 -6.99 -7.06 -5.68
CA PHE A 120 -6.56 -5.74 -5.23
C PHE A 120 -5.18 -5.82 -4.59
N TRP A 121 -4.23 -5.07 -5.13
CA TRP A 121 -2.90 -4.83 -4.56
C TRP A 121 -2.79 -3.41 -4.06
N GLY A 122 -1.97 -3.20 -3.05
CA GLY A 122 -1.65 -1.87 -2.53
C GLY A 122 -0.18 -1.73 -2.22
N VAL A 123 0.40 -0.56 -2.51
CA VAL A 123 1.76 -0.17 -2.13
C VAL A 123 1.74 1.16 -1.40
N GLN A 124 2.42 1.25 -0.23
CA GLN A 124 2.46 2.48 0.56
C GLN A 124 3.42 3.52 -0.01
N PHE A 125 4.49 3.07 -0.65
CA PHE A 125 5.45 3.93 -1.34
C PHE A 125 4.93 4.40 -2.70
N HIS A 126 5.69 5.29 -3.32
CA HIS A 126 5.44 5.80 -4.67
C HIS A 126 6.33 5.08 -5.69
N PRO A 127 5.86 4.02 -6.36
CA PRO A 127 6.68 3.29 -7.33
C PRO A 127 7.12 4.18 -8.51
N GLU A 128 6.31 5.16 -8.91
CA GLU A 128 6.64 6.12 -9.96
C GLU A 128 7.80 7.05 -9.60
N ARG A 129 8.16 7.12 -8.29
CA ARG A 129 9.29 7.89 -7.75
C ARG A 129 10.42 7.01 -7.21
N SER A 130 10.32 5.70 -7.39
CA SER A 130 11.23 4.72 -6.78
C SER A 130 12.24 4.13 -7.78
N GLY A 131 12.57 4.87 -8.83
CA GLY A 131 13.63 4.50 -9.77
C GLY A 131 13.44 3.11 -10.38
N LYS A 132 14.53 2.31 -10.41
CA LYS A 132 14.51 0.97 -11.04
C LYS A 132 13.62 -0.03 -10.31
N SER A 133 13.62 -0.01 -8.97
CA SER A 133 12.79 -0.90 -8.15
C SER A 133 11.30 -0.63 -8.37
N GLY A 134 10.91 0.66 -8.39
CA GLY A 134 9.55 1.07 -8.71
C GLY A 134 9.13 0.70 -10.14
N ALA A 135 10.01 0.92 -11.13
CA ALA A 135 9.76 0.55 -12.51
C ALA A 135 9.57 -0.99 -12.68
N ARG A 136 10.36 -1.80 -11.96
CA ARG A 136 10.20 -3.25 -11.95
C ARG A 136 8.84 -3.65 -11.37
N LEU A 137 8.47 -3.10 -10.23
CA LEU A 137 7.17 -3.38 -9.60
C LEU A 137 6.01 -3.03 -10.54
N LEU A 138 6.03 -1.86 -11.16
CA LEU A 138 5.00 -1.47 -12.13
C LEU A 138 4.98 -2.40 -13.35
N SER A 139 6.16 -2.80 -13.85
CA SER A 139 6.25 -3.79 -14.93
C SER A 139 5.68 -5.15 -14.54
N ASN A 140 5.91 -5.60 -13.29
CA ASN A 140 5.31 -6.83 -12.78
C ASN A 140 3.78 -6.71 -12.71
N PHE A 141 3.27 -5.60 -12.19
CA PHE A 141 1.83 -5.35 -12.13
C PHE A 141 1.17 -5.44 -13.51
N LEU A 142 1.77 -4.83 -14.53
CA LEU A 142 1.25 -4.86 -15.91
C LEU A 142 1.23 -6.27 -16.54
N LYS A 143 1.96 -7.23 -15.96
CA LYS A 143 1.97 -8.63 -16.39
C LYS A 143 0.94 -9.49 -15.66
N LEU A 144 0.34 -8.97 -14.58
CA LEU A 144 -0.72 -9.69 -13.88
C LEU A 144 -1.92 -9.86 -14.80
N ARG A 145 -2.48 -11.06 -14.80
CA ARG A 145 -3.70 -11.38 -15.56
C ARG A 145 -4.83 -11.62 -14.58
N SER A 146 -6.01 -11.22 -14.97
CA SER A 146 -7.25 -11.55 -14.28
C SER A 146 -7.62 -13.02 -14.46
#